data_4fc921e1bc11c1af2a55e5a1ae6c699b
#
_entry.id   4fc921e1bc11c1af2a55e5a1ae6c699b
#
_cell.length_a   1.000
_cell.length_b   1.000
_cell.length_c   1.000
_cell.angle_alpha   90.00
_cell.angle_beta   90.00
_cell.angle_gamma   90.00
#
_symmetry.space_group_name_H-M   'P 1'
#
loop_
_entity.id
_entity.type
_entity.pdbx_description
1 polymer ?
#
loop_
_entity_poly.entity_id
_entity_poly.type
_entity_poly.pdbx_seq_one_letter_code
_entity_poly.pdbx_strand_id
1 'polypeptide(L)'
;MNILKASITSVTSSEHLSCLGVAVGEDTFYLLLAEASNEKNLLNTPVTLAFKETEVILSDTLSAATANMQRASVQTIERGIILSQVTLTYHETTIMALVPTLTFNTLSIREGDEVCWMVQPSEISLLRETHGI
;
A
#
# COMPACT_ATOMS: atom_id res chain seq x y z
N MET A 1 -4.09 6.79 8.97
CA MET A 1 -3.01 6.70 7.96
C MET A 1 -2.27 5.40 8.11
N ASN A 2 -2.19 4.64 7.04
CA ASN A 2 -1.39 3.41 7.02
C ASN A 2 0.06 3.74 6.76
N ILE A 3 0.95 3.01 7.42
CA ILE A 3 2.39 3.23 7.36
C ILE A 3 3.09 1.91 7.07
N LEU A 4 3.97 1.89 6.07
CA LEU A 4 4.82 0.73 5.77
C LEU A 4 6.27 1.17 5.69
N LYS A 5 7.15 0.43 6.32
CA LYS A 5 8.59 0.64 6.18
C LYS A 5 9.10 -0.12 4.96
N ALA A 6 9.93 0.52 4.18
CA ALA A 6 10.41 -0.01 2.91
C ALA A 6 11.82 0.49 2.63
N SER A 7 12.42 -0.04 1.57
CA SER A 7 13.67 0.50 1.02
C SER A 7 13.55 0.62 -0.48
N ILE A 8 14.15 1.66 -1.04
CA ILE A 8 14.08 1.92 -2.48
C ILE A 8 14.98 0.92 -3.20
N THR A 9 14.42 0.21 -4.19
CA THR A 9 15.15 -0.79 -4.98
C THR A 9 15.34 -0.37 -6.43
N SER A 10 14.50 0.51 -6.94
CA SER A 10 14.65 1.01 -8.31
C SER A 10 14.07 2.40 -8.44
N VAL A 11 14.61 3.15 -9.39
CA VAL A 11 14.12 4.50 -9.73
C VAL A 11 14.12 4.62 -11.23
N THR A 12 12.99 4.98 -11.80
CA THR A 12 12.87 5.30 -13.22
C THR A 12 12.30 6.69 -13.34
N SER A 13 13.00 7.58 -14.01
CA SER A 13 12.60 8.98 -14.11
C SER A 13 12.44 9.42 -15.54
N SER A 14 11.48 10.28 -15.77
CA SER A 14 11.37 11.12 -16.97
C SER A 14 11.42 12.58 -16.52
N GLU A 15 11.11 13.51 -17.41
CA GLU A 15 11.31 14.95 -17.13
C GLU A 15 10.65 15.46 -15.85
N HIS A 16 9.43 14.98 -15.55
CA HIS A 16 8.65 15.51 -14.44
C HIS A 16 8.01 14.43 -13.59
N LEU A 17 8.41 13.17 -13.79
CA LEU A 17 7.78 12.06 -13.11
C LEU A 17 8.81 11.00 -12.81
N SER A 18 8.74 10.44 -11.62
CA SER A 18 9.56 9.30 -11.23
C SER A 18 8.67 8.15 -10.76
N CYS A 19 9.06 6.94 -11.11
CA CYS A 19 8.45 5.73 -10.58
C CYS A 19 9.50 5.05 -9.69
N LEU A 20 9.17 4.88 -8.41
CA LEU A 20 10.04 4.20 -7.47
C LEU A 20 9.54 2.79 -7.24
N GLY A 21 10.45 1.82 -7.30
CA GLY A 21 10.19 0.48 -6.78
C GLY A 21 10.75 0.41 -5.38
N VAL A 22 9.96 -0.11 -4.46
CA VAL A 22 10.36 -0.24 -3.06
C VAL A 22 10.09 -1.64 -2.56
N ALA A 23 10.97 -2.15 -1.72
CA ALA A 23 10.82 -3.46 -1.12
C ALA A 23 10.18 -3.34 0.25
N VAL A 24 9.14 -4.13 0.48
CA VAL A 24 8.50 -4.32 1.78
C VAL A 24 8.59 -5.81 2.06
N GLY A 25 9.59 -6.23 2.86
CA GLY A 25 9.93 -7.64 2.97
C GLY A 25 10.32 -8.21 1.61
N GLU A 26 9.65 -9.27 1.17
CA GLU A 26 9.87 -9.89 -0.13
C GLU A 26 8.98 -9.30 -1.24
N ASP A 27 8.06 -8.44 -0.87
CA ASP A 27 7.12 -7.85 -1.81
C ASP A 27 7.66 -6.53 -2.37
N THR A 28 7.22 -6.18 -3.57
CA THR A 28 7.60 -4.92 -4.22
C THR A 28 6.36 -4.05 -4.40
N PHE A 29 6.50 -2.80 -4.01
CA PHE A 29 5.50 -1.77 -4.28
C PHE A 29 6.08 -0.75 -5.21
N TYR A 30 5.21 -0.10 -5.97
CA TYR A 30 5.58 1.01 -6.86
C TYR A 30 4.84 2.25 -6.43
N LEU A 31 5.51 3.39 -6.52
CA LEU A 31 4.88 4.68 -6.29
C LEU A 31 5.36 5.71 -7.31
N LEU A 32 4.54 6.71 -7.51
CA LEU A 32 4.80 7.76 -8.47
C LEU A 32 5.07 9.07 -7.73
N LEU A 33 6.14 9.74 -8.12
CA LEU A 33 6.47 11.07 -7.63
C LEU A 33 6.36 12.05 -8.79
N ALA A 34 5.70 13.18 -8.56
CA ALA A 34 5.52 14.21 -9.57
C ALA A 34 6.77 15.10 -9.67
N GLU A 35 7.94 14.48 -9.70
CA GLU A 35 9.23 15.17 -9.82
C GLU A 35 10.27 14.22 -10.39
N ALA A 36 11.28 14.76 -11.05
CA ALA A 36 12.44 13.98 -11.44
C ALA A 36 13.31 13.73 -10.20
N SER A 37 13.80 12.49 -10.05
CA SER A 37 14.65 12.13 -8.92
C SER A 37 16.07 11.85 -9.41
N ASN A 38 17.05 12.23 -8.59
CA ASN A 38 18.44 11.89 -8.81
C ASN A 38 18.66 10.46 -8.32
N GLU A 39 18.62 9.53 -9.24
CA GLU A 39 18.33 8.13 -9.02
C GLU A 39 19.35 7.38 -8.18
N LYS A 40 20.63 7.62 -8.42
CA LYS A 40 21.68 6.79 -7.83
C LYS A 40 21.79 6.96 -6.33
N ASN A 41 21.39 8.12 -5.81
CA ASN A 41 21.49 8.42 -4.40
C ASN A 41 20.33 7.88 -3.59
N LEU A 42 19.29 7.36 -4.25
CA LEU A 42 18.09 6.86 -3.56
C LEU A 42 18.09 5.36 -3.38
N LEU A 43 18.88 4.61 -4.16
CA LEU A 43 18.91 3.15 -4.05
C LEU A 43 19.32 2.71 -2.65
N ASN A 44 18.63 1.71 -2.12
CA ASN A 44 18.83 1.15 -0.78
C ASN A 44 18.55 2.13 0.37
N THR A 45 17.89 3.25 0.07
CA THR A 45 17.51 4.21 1.11
C THR A 45 16.27 3.71 1.84
N PRO A 46 16.30 3.67 3.20
CA PRO A 46 15.10 3.37 3.97
C PRO A 46 14.09 4.51 3.83
N VAL A 47 12.85 4.16 3.62
CA VAL A 47 11.76 5.11 3.49
C VAL A 47 10.52 4.59 4.20
N THR A 48 9.58 5.48 4.45
CA THR A 48 8.28 5.12 4.99
C THR A 48 7.22 5.46 3.96
N LEU A 49 6.39 4.48 3.64
CA LEU A 49 5.24 4.67 2.77
C LEU A 49 4.03 5.01 3.64
N ALA A 50 3.23 5.96 3.19
CA ALA A 50 2.02 6.36 3.89
C ALA A 50 0.87 6.45 2.90
N PHE A 51 -0.30 5.93 3.29
CA PHE A 51 -1.50 6.01 2.46
C PHE A 51 -2.74 5.95 3.33
N LYS A 52 -3.81 6.57 2.84
CA LYS A 52 -5.05 6.70 3.60
C LYS A 52 -5.83 5.39 3.60
N GLU A 53 -6.59 5.18 4.66
CA GLU A 53 -7.46 4.01 4.80
C GLU A 53 -8.48 3.92 3.66
N THR A 54 -8.94 5.06 3.17
CA THR A 54 -9.90 5.13 2.07
C THR A 54 -9.29 4.80 0.70
N GLU A 55 -7.96 4.78 0.60
CA GLU A 55 -7.26 4.46 -0.65
C GLU A 55 -6.96 2.96 -0.78
N VAL A 56 -7.25 2.18 0.25
CA VAL A 56 -7.04 0.73 0.21
C VAL A 56 -8.24 0.07 -0.48
N ILE A 57 -7.94 -0.66 -1.54
CA ILE A 57 -8.94 -1.41 -2.30
C ILE A 57 -8.81 -2.88 -1.95
N LEU A 58 -9.93 -3.52 -1.63
CA LEU A 58 -9.96 -4.94 -1.31
C LEU A 58 -10.47 -5.73 -2.51
N SER A 59 -9.92 -6.93 -2.69
CA SER A 59 -10.31 -7.83 -3.76
C SER A 59 -10.26 -9.27 -3.26
N ASP A 60 -11.08 -10.13 -3.82
CA ASP A 60 -11.04 -11.56 -3.53
C ASP A 60 -10.07 -12.31 -4.42
N THR A 61 -9.53 -11.67 -5.46
CA THR A 61 -8.61 -12.30 -6.41
C THR A 61 -7.34 -11.48 -6.56
N LEU A 62 -6.20 -12.18 -6.67
CA LEU A 62 -4.92 -11.57 -6.94
C LEU A 62 -4.74 -11.43 -8.45
N SER A 63 -4.36 -10.23 -8.92
CA SER A 63 -4.09 -9.98 -10.33
C SER A 63 -2.68 -9.44 -10.49
N ALA A 64 -1.88 -10.09 -11.32
CA ALA A 64 -0.53 -9.63 -11.64
C ALA A 64 -0.54 -8.36 -12.50
N ALA A 65 -1.67 -8.05 -13.12
CA ALA A 65 -1.81 -6.83 -13.93
C ALA A 65 -2.11 -5.60 -13.08
N THR A 66 -2.36 -5.78 -11.80
CA THR A 66 -2.68 -4.69 -10.88
C THR A 66 -1.47 -4.37 -10.01
N ALA A 67 -0.98 -3.14 -10.11
CA ALA A 67 0.16 -2.71 -9.31
C ALA A 67 -0.18 -2.69 -7.82
N ASN A 68 0.81 -3.05 -6.99
CA ASN A 68 0.72 -2.99 -5.53
C ASN A 68 -0.36 -3.88 -4.91
N MET A 69 -0.76 -4.94 -5.59
CA MET A 69 -1.72 -5.88 -5.02
C MET A 69 -0.99 -6.95 -4.25
N GLN A 70 -1.37 -7.13 -3.00
CA GLN A 70 -0.75 -8.08 -2.07
C GLN A 70 -1.82 -8.85 -1.31
N ARG A 71 -1.43 -9.97 -0.71
CA ARG A 71 -2.31 -10.77 0.14
C ARG A 71 -2.12 -10.39 1.60
N ALA A 72 -3.19 -10.47 2.36
CA ALA A 72 -3.16 -10.22 3.79
C ALA A 72 -4.24 -11.05 4.48
N SER A 73 -4.16 -11.15 5.79
CA SER A 73 -5.18 -11.82 6.59
C SER A 73 -6.14 -10.80 7.17
N VAL A 74 -7.42 -11.13 7.16
CA VAL A 74 -8.44 -10.27 7.79
C VAL A 74 -8.38 -10.48 9.28
N GLN A 75 -8.02 -9.44 10.02
CA GLN A 75 -7.91 -9.49 11.46
C GLN A 75 -9.25 -9.18 12.14
N THR A 76 -9.85 -8.05 11.80
CA THR A 76 -11.16 -7.65 12.34
C THR A 76 -11.97 -6.95 11.26
N ILE A 77 -13.29 -7.02 11.43
CA ILE A 77 -14.25 -6.34 10.56
C ILE A 77 -15.21 -5.55 11.44
N GLU A 78 -15.35 -4.28 11.13
CA GLU A 78 -16.27 -3.38 11.80
C GLU A 78 -17.24 -2.85 10.76
N ARG A 79 -18.41 -3.48 10.67
CA ARG A 79 -19.39 -3.16 9.63
C ARG A 79 -20.18 -1.92 10.04
N GLY A 80 -20.14 -0.88 9.18
CA GLY A 80 -20.98 0.29 9.33
C GLY A 80 -22.11 0.32 8.31
N ILE A 81 -22.95 1.32 8.40
CA ILE A 81 -24.07 1.48 7.46
C ILE A 81 -23.54 1.92 6.10
N ILE A 82 -22.68 2.92 6.07
CA ILE A 82 -22.12 3.50 4.83
C ILE A 82 -20.73 2.99 4.54
N LEU A 83 -19.86 2.98 5.56
CA LEU A 83 -18.48 2.53 5.45
C LEU A 83 -18.24 1.38 6.42
N SER A 84 -17.50 0.41 5.99
CA SER A 84 -17.02 -0.70 6.83
C SER A 84 -15.52 -0.62 6.95
N GLN A 85 -15.02 -0.89 8.16
CA GLN A 85 -13.59 -0.90 8.43
C GLN A 85 -13.10 -2.33 8.48
N VAL A 86 -12.09 -2.63 7.69
CA VAL A 86 -11.45 -3.94 7.67
C VAL A 86 -10.01 -3.75 8.10
N THR A 87 -9.61 -4.44 9.16
CA THR A 87 -8.25 -4.42 9.65
C THR A 87 -7.55 -5.66 9.16
N LEU A 88 -6.43 -5.46 8.46
CA LEU A 88 -5.64 -6.53 7.85
C LEU A 88 -4.31 -6.67 8.57
N THR A 89 -3.82 -7.90 8.62
CA THR A 89 -2.43 -8.18 9.01
C THR A 89 -1.65 -8.50 7.75
N TYR A 90 -0.70 -7.63 7.42
CA TYR A 90 0.19 -7.76 6.27
C TYR A 90 1.62 -7.83 6.77
N HIS A 91 2.27 -9.00 6.59
CA HIS A 91 3.49 -9.32 7.32
C HIS A 91 3.22 -9.11 8.81
N GLU A 92 3.97 -8.32 9.51
CA GLU A 92 3.74 -8.04 10.93
C GLU A 92 3.12 -6.65 11.14
N THR A 93 2.57 -6.07 10.07
CA THR A 93 2.03 -4.71 10.08
C THR A 93 0.53 -4.74 9.95
N THR A 94 -0.13 -3.83 10.63
CA THR A 94 -1.56 -3.64 10.54
C THR A 94 -1.89 -2.64 9.44
N ILE A 95 -2.74 -3.04 8.50
CA ILE A 95 -3.26 -2.18 7.44
C ILE A 95 -4.77 -2.03 7.66
N MET A 96 -5.25 -0.82 7.63
CA MET A 96 -6.68 -0.53 7.79
C MET A 96 -7.26 -0.09 6.46
N ALA A 97 -8.42 -0.63 6.14
CA ALA A 97 -9.18 -0.27 4.94
C ALA A 97 -10.55 0.23 5.35
N LEU A 98 -10.94 1.40 4.82
CA LEU A 98 -12.30 1.92 4.94
C LEU A 98 -12.94 1.79 3.56
N VAL A 99 -13.91 0.92 3.44
CA VAL A 99 -14.55 0.62 2.16
C VAL A 99 -16.06 0.85 2.24
N PRO A 100 -16.70 1.23 1.13
CA PRO A 100 -18.16 1.32 1.12
C PRO A 100 -18.77 -0.04 1.52
N THR A 101 -19.74 0.01 2.41
CA THR A 101 -20.36 -1.23 2.89
C THR A 101 -21.00 -2.02 1.77
N LEU A 102 -21.55 -1.34 0.75
CA LEU A 102 -22.09 -2.00 -0.43
C LEU A 102 -21.03 -2.84 -1.15
N THR A 103 -19.83 -2.27 -1.32
CA THR A 103 -18.71 -2.99 -1.93
C THR A 103 -18.26 -4.14 -1.05
N PHE A 104 -18.12 -3.88 0.25
CA PHE A 104 -17.70 -4.89 1.21
C PHE A 104 -18.62 -6.12 1.16
N ASN A 105 -19.93 -5.90 1.05
CA ASN A 105 -20.91 -6.99 1.05
C ASN A 105 -20.75 -7.94 -0.13
N THR A 106 -20.11 -7.51 -1.22
CA THR A 106 -19.87 -8.38 -2.39
C THR A 106 -18.68 -9.30 -2.21
N LEU A 107 -17.81 -9.05 -1.23
CA LEU A 107 -16.57 -9.80 -1.07
C LEU A 107 -16.72 -11.09 -0.27
N SER A 108 -17.74 -11.20 0.54
CA SER A 108 -18.00 -12.40 1.37
C SER A 108 -16.81 -12.82 2.23
N ILE A 109 -16.08 -11.86 2.78
CA ILE A 109 -14.90 -12.12 3.61
C ILE A 109 -15.29 -12.12 5.08
N ARG A 110 -14.55 -12.91 5.86
CA ARG A 110 -14.74 -13.07 7.31
C ARG A 110 -13.41 -12.88 8.01
N GLU A 111 -13.46 -12.65 9.30
CA GLU A 111 -12.25 -12.63 10.13
C GLU A 111 -11.52 -13.95 10.00
N GLY A 112 -10.20 -13.88 9.82
CA GLY A 112 -9.35 -15.04 9.59
C GLY A 112 -9.14 -15.39 8.13
N ASP A 113 -9.94 -14.87 7.21
CA ASP A 113 -9.79 -15.14 5.79
C ASP A 113 -8.59 -14.41 5.20
N GLU A 114 -8.08 -14.92 4.10
CA GLU A 114 -7.14 -14.20 3.25
C GLU A 114 -7.90 -13.30 2.29
N VAL A 115 -7.35 -12.13 2.06
CA VAL A 115 -7.90 -11.16 1.10
C VAL A 115 -6.75 -10.48 0.36
N CYS A 116 -7.01 -10.02 -0.84
CA CYS A 116 -6.06 -9.20 -1.58
C CYS A 116 -6.38 -7.72 -1.33
N TRP A 117 -5.34 -6.91 -1.24
CA TRP A 117 -5.49 -5.48 -1.08
C TRP A 117 -4.49 -4.76 -1.96
N MET A 118 -4.84 -3.55 -2.36
CA MET A 118 -3.96 -2.74 -3.19
C MET A 118 -4.13 -1.26 -2.88
N VAL A 119 -3.10 -0.50 -3.22
CA VAL A 119 -3.13 0.97 -3.24
C VAL A 119 -2.51 1.40 -4.54
N GLN A 120 -3.16 2.29 -5.27
CA GLN A 120 -2.61 2.78 -6.53
C GLN A 120 -1.29 3.53 -6.29
N PRO A 121 -0.31 3.38 -7.20
CA PRO A 121 0.98 4.05 -7.04
C PRO A 121 0.90 5.56 -6.83
N SER A 122 -0.09 6.21 -7.42
CA SER A 122 -0.28 7.66 -7.26
C SER A 122 -0.80 8.06 -5.89
N GLU A 123 -1.33 7.12 -5.11
CA GLU A 123 -1.95 7.40 -3.80
C GLU A 123 -1.03 7.10 -2.62
N ILE A 124 0.19 6.67 -2.90
CA ILE A 124 1.18 6.40 -1.85
C ILE A 124 2.08 7.62 -1.70
N SER A 125 2.19 8.12 -0.48
CA SER A 125 3.11 9.20 -0.13
C SER A 125 4.41 8.61 0.37
N LEU A 126 5.51 9.22 -0.03
CA LEU A 126 6.84 8.83 0.41
C LEU A 126 7.29 9.76 1.52
N LEU A 127 7.55 9.19 2.69
CA LEU A 127 8.13 9.92 3.80
C LEU A 127 9.58 9.47 3.95
N ARG A 128 10.52 10.40 3.78
CA ARG A 128 11.93 10.11 3.94
C ARG A 128 12.30 10.20 5.40
N GLU A 129 13.10 9.25 5.86
CA GLU A 129 13.65 9.34 7.20
C GLU A 129 14.67 10.47 7.23
N THR A 130 14.52 11.36 8.21
CA THR A 130 15.51 12.41 8.47
C THR A 130 16.44 11.94 9.56
N HIS A 131 17.74 11.97 9.27
CA HIS A 131 18.76 11.55 10.22
C HIS A 131 19.49 12.75 10.78
N GLY A 132 19.84 12.70 12.04
CA GLY A 132 20.81 13.59 12.64
C GLY A 132 20.36 15.03 12.81
N ILE A 133 19.11 15.22 12.98
CA ILE A 133 18.62 16.57 13.29
C ILE A 133 18.30 16.71 14.74
#